data_ed48c43f593cd919f9ed99c2a9440001
#
_entry.id   ed48c43f593cd919f9ed99c2a9440001
#
_cell.length_a   1.000
_cell.length_b   1.000
_cell.length_c   1.000
_cell.angle_alpha   90.00
_cell.angle_beta   90.00
_cell.angle_gamma   90.00
#
_symmetry.space_group_name_H-M   'P 1'
#
loop_
_entity.id
_entity.type
_entity.pdbx_description
1 polymer ?
#
loop_
_entity_poly.entity_id
_entity_poly.type
_entity_poly.pdbx_seq_one_letter_code
_entity_poly.pdbx_strand_id
1 'polypeptide(L)'
;MTVTEEMKKARRKAMSLLEHMDRTEKGLSERLRQAGFSKEAAEDAMEYVRSYGYIDDDRYAFHYISCRIHSKSRQKIMEELYRKGVDRSVAECAWERAKEIEEPD
;
A
#
# COMPACT_ATOMS: atom_id res chain seq x y z
N MET A 1 -5.39 25.59 -5.02
CA MET A 1 -6.42 24.78 -5.69
C MET A 1 -7.56 24.49 -4.74
N THR A 2 -8.79 24.62 -5.23
CA THR A 2 -9.97 24.39 -4.40
C THR A 2 -10.26 22.89 -4.33
N VAL A 3 -10.49 22.38 -3.12
CA VAL A 3 -10.89 20.98 -2.93
C VAL A 3 -12.38 20.87 -3.28
N THR A 4 -12.69 20.04 -4.28
CA THR A 4 -14.07 19.84 -4.72
C THR A 4 -14.80 18.86 -3.80
N GLU A 5 -16.12 18.80 -3.94
CA GLU A 5 -16.92 17.82 -3.19
C GLU A 5 -16.52 16.38 -3.55
N GLU A 6 -16.19 16.15 -4.83
CA GLU A 6 -15.72 14.83 -5.26
C GLU A 6 -14.39 14.48 -4.56
N MET A 7 -13.48 15.44 -4.48
CA MET A 7 -12.20 15.22 -3.80
C MET A 7 -12.41 14.89 -2.32
N LYS A 8 -13.31 15.60 -1.65
CA LYS A 8 -13.64 15.33 -0.25
C LYS A 8 -14.19 13.91 -0.08
N LYS A 9 -15.07 13.50 -0.97
CA LYS A 9 -15.65 12.15 -0.94
C LYS A 9 -14.57 11.09 -1.18
N ALA A 10 -13.66 11.35 -2.12
CA ALA A 10 -12.57 10.44 -2.42
C ALA A 10 -11.63 10.28 -1.21
N ARG A 11 -11.31 11.37 -0.54
CA ARG A 11 -10.48 11.32 0.67
C ARG A 11 -11.14 10.49 1.76
N ARG A 12 -12.45 10.69 1.99
CA ARG A 12 -13.19 9.90 2.97
C ARG A 12 -13.22 8.42 2.59
N LYS A 13 -13.42 8.13 1.32
CA LYS A 13 -13.42 6.74 0.84
C LYS A 13 -12.05 6.10 1.06
N ALA A 14 -10.97 6.82 0.74
CA ALA A 14 -9.61 6.31 0.94
C ALA A 14 -9.37 5.99 2.42
N MET A 15 -9.76 6.88 3.31
CA MET A 15 -9.61 6.66 4.74
C MET A 15 -10.40 5.44 5.22
N SER A 16 -11.63 5.31 4.76
CA SER A 16 -12.47 4.17 5.10
C SER A 16 -11.85 2.85 4.64
N LEU A 17 -11.30 2.84 3.42
CA LEU A 17 -10.66 1.64 2.88
C LEU A 17 -9.42 1.26 3.69
N LEU A 18 -8.61 2.25 4.10
CA LEU A 18 -7.42 2.01 4.90
C LEU A 18 -7.73 1.59 6.34
N GLU A 19 -8.83 2.07 6.90
CA GLU A 19 -9.29 1.64 8.22
C GLU A 19 -9.71 0.17 8.21
N HIS A 20 -10.24 -0.28 7.07
CA HIS A 20 -10.71 -1.66 6.92
C HIS A 20 -9.54 -2.64 6.83
N MET A 21 -8.50 -2.31 6.03
CA MET A 21 -7.31 -3.15 5.89
C MET A 21 -6.17 -2.37 5.25
N ASP A 22 -4.94 -2.80 5.53
CA ASP A 22 -3.76 -2.24 4.87
C ASP A 22 -3.81 -2.47 3.37
N ARG A 23 -3.34 -1.49 2.61
CA ARG A 23 -3.31 -1.56 1.14
C ARG A 23 -2.03 -0.93 0.62
N THR A 24 -1.63 -1.35 -0.58
CA THR A 24 -0.55 -0.68 -1.29
C THR A 24 -1.09 0.57 -1.96
N GLU A 25 -0.19 1.47 -2.38
CA GLU A 25 -0.60 2.66 -3.13
C GLU A 25 -1.38 2.28 -4.39
N LYS A 26 -0.85 1.32 -5.15
CA LYS A 26 -1.53 0.85 -6.36
C LYS A 26 -2.91 0.28 -6.05
N GLY A 27 -2.99 -0.55 -5.02
CA GLY A 27 -4.26 -1.17 -4.63
C GLY A 27 -5.30 -0.15 -4.21
N LEU A 28 -4.90 0.84 -3.42
CA LEU A 28 -5.84 1.89 -2.99
C LEU A 28 -6.29 2.75 -4.18
N SER A 29 -5.34 3.14 -5.04
CA SER A 29 -5.66 3.92 -6.23
C SER A 29 -6.67 3.21 -7.12
N GLU A 30 -6.47 1.90 -7.35
CA GLU A 30 -7.40 1.10 -8.15
C GLU A 30 -8.80 1.04 -7.51
N ARG A 31 -8.86 0.89 -6.19
CA ARG A 31 -10.15 0.86 -5.49
C ARG A 31 -10.90 2.18 -5.62
N LEU A 32 -10.19 3.29 -5.56
CA LEU A 32 -10.81 4.61 -5.75
C LEU A 32 -11.36 4.76 -7.17
N ARG A 33 -10.61 4.30 -8.17
CA ARG A 33 -11.09 4.34 -9.56
C ARG A 33 -12.28 3.42 -9.76
N GLN A 34 -12.26 2.23 -9.17
CA GLN A 34 -13.40 1.30 -9.23
C GLN A 34 -14.63 1.87 -8.57
N ALA A 35 -14.47 2.72 -7.56
CA ALA A 35 -15.60 3.39 -6.90
C ALA A 35 -16.18 4.52 -7.73
N GLY A 36 -15.61 4.81 -8.90
CA GLY A 36 -16.14 5.79 -9.83
C GLY A 36 -15.57 7.18 -9.73
N PHE A 37 -14.55 7.38 -8.90
CA PHE A 37 -13.92 8.70 -8.77
C PHE A 37 -13.09 9.01 -10.01
N SER A 38 -13.05 10.31 -10.38
CA SER A 38 -12.23 10.78 -11.47
C SER A 38 -10.77 10.60 -11.15
N LYS A 39 -9.92 10.66 -12.17
CA LYS A 39 -8.48 10.58 -12.00
C LYS A 39 -7.99 11.67 -11.04
N GLU A 40 -8.49 12.90 -11.21
CA GLU A 40 -8.09 14.05 -10.39
C GLU A 40 -8.48 13.85 -8.92
N ALA A 41 -9.69 13.35 -8.67
CA ALA A 41 -10.15 13.10 -7.31
C ALA A 41 -9.37 11.96 -6.66
N ALA A 42 -9.09 10.90 -7.42
CA ALA A 42 -8.30 9.78 -6.91
C ALA A 42 -6.87 10.21 -6.58
N GLU A 43 -6.25 10.99 -7.47
CA GLU A 43 -4.88 11.50 -7.23
C GLU A 43 -4.83 12.41 -6.00
N ASP A 44 -5.84 13.27 -5.84
CA ASP A 44 -5.94 14.13 -4.65
C ASP A 44 -6.03 13.31 -3.37
N ALA A 45 -6.86 12.27 -3.38
CA ALA A 45 -7.02 11.39 -2.22
C ALA A 45 -5.72 10.65 -1.91
N MET A 46 -5.01 10.17 -2.94
CA MET A 46 -3.73 9.49 -2.75
C MET A 46 -2.70 10.43 -2.13
N GLU A 47 -2.61 11.67 -2.63
CA GLU A 47 -1.71 12.66 -2.06
C GLU A 47 -2.04 12.96 -0.60
N TYR A 48 -3.33 13.06 -0.30
CA TYR A 48 -3.81 13.30 1.06
C TYR A 48 -3.35 12.21 2.02
N VAL A 49 -3.63 10.94 1.70
CA VAL A 49 -3.26 9.84 2.61
C VAL A 49 -1.75 9.65 2.69
N ARG A 50 -1.03 9.91 1.60
CA ARG A 50 0.42 9.82 1.58
C ARG A 50 1.04 10.89 2.48
N SER A 51 0.54 12.13 2.42
CA SER A 51 1.08 13.24 3.19
C SER A 51 0.91 13.05 4.70
N TYR A 52 -0.11 12.30 5.12
CA TYR A 52 -0.32 11.99 6.54
C TYR A 52 0.30 10.66 6.97
N GLY A 53 0.98 9.97 6.06
CA GLY A 53 1.61 8.70 6.38
C GLY A 53 0.63 7.55 6.58
N TYR A 54 -0.59 7.69 6.09
CA TYR A 54 -1.62 6.65 6.23
C TYR A 54 -1.42 5.50 5.25
N ILE A 55 -0.59 5.70 4.23
CA ILE A 55 -0.24 4.67 3.27
C ILE A 55 1.28 4.68 3.07
N ASP A 56 1.88 3.50 3.05
CA ASP A 56 3.34 3.36 3.01
C ASP A 56 3.68 1.96 2.51
N ASP A 57 4.14 1.86 1.26
CA ASP A 57 4.44 0.57 0.65
C ASP A 57 5.62 -0.13 1.33
N ASP A 58 6.58 0.61 1.89
CA ASP A 58 7.69 0.02 2.65
C ASP A 58 7.15 -0.72 3.87
N ARG A 59 6.28 -0.08 4.63
CA ARG A 59 5.65 -0.68 5.80
C ARG A 59 4.78 -1.87 5.41
N TYR A 60 4.01 -1.72 4.34
CA TYR A 60 3.16 -2.80 3.83
C TYR A 60 3.99 -4.03 3.49
N ALA A 61 5.06 -3.84 2.72
CA ALA A 61 5.93 -4.94 2.28
C ALA A 61 6.59 -5.64 3.47
N PHE A 62 7.08 -4.86 4.43
CA PHE A 62 7.71 -5.42 5.62
C PHE A 62 6.74 -6.30 6.41
N HIS A 63 5.53 -5.80 6.68
CA HIS A 63 4.51 -6.58 7.39
C HIS A 63 4.09 -7.83 6.61
N TYR A 64 3.92 -7.68 5.30
CA TYR A 64 3.54 -8.80 4.44
C TYR A 64 4.57 -9.92 4.52
N ILE A 65 5.83 -9.57 4.38
CA ILE A 65 6.93 -10.53 4.44
C ILE A 65 7.03 -11.17 5.83
N SER A 66 7.02 -10.34 6.88
CA SER A 66 7.17 -10.83 8.26
C SER A 66 6.12 -11.87 8.63
N CYS A 67 4.89 -11.70 8.14
CA CYS A 67 3.82 -12.65 8.42
C CYS A 67 3.96 -13.97 7.66
N ARG A 68 4.76 -14.01 6.60
CA ARG A 68 4.81 -15.16 5.68
C ARG A 68 6.19 -15.79 5.53
N ILE A 69 7.21 -15.19 6.10
CA ILE A 69 8.61 -15.59 5.87
C ILE A 69 8.89 -17.04 6.26
N HIS A 70 8.15 -17.58 7.22
CA HIS A 70 8.32 -18.97 7.67
C HIS A 70 7.37 -19.95 7.00
N SER A 71 6.41 -19.48 6.21
CA SER A 71 5.39 -20.36 5.63
C SER A 71 5.39 -20.38 4.10
N LYS A 72 6.04 -19.42 3.46
CA LYS A 72 6.11 -19.35 1.99
C LYS A 72 7.53 -19.08 1.54
N SER A 73 7.86 -19.49 0.33
CA SER A 73 9.15 -19.20 -0.25
C SER A 73 9.32 -17.73 -0.54
N ARG A 74 10.58 -17.25 -0.55
CA ARG A 74 10.88 -15.87 -0.92
C ARG A 74 10.30 -15.52 -2.28
N GLN A 75 10.49 -16.39 -3.26
CA GLN A 75 10.00 -16.15 -4.62
C GLN A 75 8.50 -15.90 -4.63
N LYS A 76 7.74 -16.73 -3.93
CA LYS A 76 6.29 -16.59 -3.90
C LYS A 76 5.85 -15.30 -3.21
N ILE A 77 6.47 -14.97 -2.09
CA ILE A 77 6.17 -13.73 -1.37
C ILE A 77 6.43 -12.50 -2.25
N MET A 78 7.61 -12.49 -2.92
CA MET A 78 7.99 -11.38 -3.77
C MET A 78 7.06 -11.23 -4.97
N GLU A 79 6.67 -12.34 -5.60
CA GLU A 79 5.71 -12.31 -6.70
C GLU A 79 4.37 -11.72 -6.27
N GLU A 80 3.90 -12.09 -5.08
CA GLU A 80 2.65 -11.54 -4.54
C GLU A 80 2.74 -10.05 -4.32
N LEU A 81 3.87 -9.58 -3.77
CA LEU A 81 4.09 -8.15 -3.56
C LEU A 81 4.12 -7.37 -4.88
N TYR A 82 4.78 -7.92 -5.89
CA TYR A 82 4.83 -7.27 -7.21
C TYR A 82 3.44 -7.15 -7.82
N ARG A 83 2.60 -8.17 -7.68
CA ARG A 83 1.21 -8.12 -8.15
C ARG A 83 0.40 -7.04 -7.44
N LYS A 84 0.71 -6.81 -6.18
CA LYS A 84 0.03 -5.79 -5.39
C LYS A 84 0.56 -4.38 -5.68
N GLY A 85 1.59 -4.29 -6.51
CA GLY A 85 2.11 -3.01 -6.96
C GLY A 85 3.28 -2.46 -6.16
N VAL A 86 3.90 -3.28 -5.33
CA VAL A 86 5.11 -2.88 -4.61
C VAL A 86 6.28 -2.93 -5.57
N ASP A 87 7.08 -1.85 -5.61
CA ASP A 87 8.28 -1.81 -6.44
C ASP A 87 9.29 -2.85 -6.00
N ARG A 88 10.06 -3.37 -6.95
CA ARG A 88 11.08 -4.38 -6.68
C ARG A 88 12.06 -3.92 -5.62
N SER A 89 12.57 -2.69 -5.72
CA SER A 89 13.54 -2.18 -4.76
C SER A 89 12.95 -2.09 -3.34
N VAL A 90 11.70 -1.68 -3.22
CA VAL A 90 11.00 -1.61 -1.94
C VAL A 90 10.85 -3.01 -1.34
N ALA A 91 10.42 -3.97 -2.16
CA ALA A 91 10.22 -5.34 -1.69
C ALA A 91 11.54 -5.99 -1.26
N GLU A 92 12.61 -5.77 -2.02
CA GLU A 92 13.92 -6.33 -1.68
C GLU A 92 14.48 -5.75 -0.39
N CYS A 93 14.36 -4.43 -0.19
CA CYS A 93 14.76 -3.79 1.06
C CYS A 93 13.96 -4.31 2.24
N ALA A 94 12.66 -4.47 2.06
CA ALA A 94 11.79 -4.99 3.11
C ALA A 94 12.16 -6.44 3.46
N TRP A 95 12.51 -7.24 2.45
CA TRP A 95 12.95 -8.61 2.67
C TRP A 95 14.20 -8.68 3.55
N GLU A 96 15.21 -7.86 3.22
CA GLU A 96 16.45 -7.85 4.00
C GLU A 96 16.22 -7.44 5.45
N ARG A 97 15.36 -6.44 5.67
CA ARG A 97 15.02 -6.01 7.02
C ARG A 97 14.26 -7.08 7.80
N ALA A 98 13.31 -7.74 7.16
CA ALA A 98 12.52 -8.80 7.80
C ALA A 98 13.39 -10.00 8.13
N LYS A 99 14.29 -10.35 7.22
CA LYS A 99 15.23 -11.46 7.40
C LYS A 99 16.14 -11.24 8.62
N GLU A 100 16.66 -10.02 8.77
CA GLU A 100 17.52 -9.69 9.92
C GLU A 100 16.79 -9.86 11.25
N ILE A 101 15.52 -9.50 11.29
CA ILE A 101 14.72 -9.59 12.52
C ILE A 101 14.29 -11.02 12.79
N GLU A 102 13.88 -11.76 11.76
CA GLU A 102 13.31 -13.11 11.89
C GLU A 102 14.35 -14.22 11.95
N GLU A 103 15.63 -13.93 11.66
CA GLU A 103 16.72 -14.89 11.72
C GLU A 103 17.76 -14.42 12.75
N PRO A 104 17.48 -14.58 14.04
CA PRO A 104 18.47 -14.21 15.05
C PRO A 104 19.66 -15.16 14.97
N ASP A 105 20.82 -14.67 15.31
CA ASP A 105 22.08 -15.43 15.32
C ASP A 105 22.01 -16.63 16.25
#